data_53a4c2d4ec30b7d7ddede00979685f94
#
_entry.id   53a4c2d4ec30b7d7ddede00979685f94
#
_cell.length_a   1.000
_cell.length_b   1.000
_cell.length_c   1.000
_cell.angle_alpha   90.00
_cell.angle_beta   90.00
_cell.angle_gamma   90.00
#
_symmetry.space_group_name_H-M   'P 1'
#
loop_
_entity.id
_entity.type
_entity.pdbx_description
1 polymer ?
#
loop_
_entity_poly.entity_id
_entity_poly.type
_entity_poly.pdbx_seq_one_letter_code
_entity_poly.pdbx_strand_id
1 'polypeptide(L)'
;RAYGRPANQVFAEFDPVPVASASIAQVHFARLLPEDGGHEVAVKVLRPDMHQVIANDLALLETFAGLLEKVWSDGKRLKPREVVAEFAKYLYDELDLMREAANCSQLRRNFSGSRLLLVPEVYWDQCTTTVMVMERMRGLPISQTEALAAAGVDLAALSRAGVEIFFTQVFRDGFFHADMHPGNIFVAVDPAHHGQYIALDFGIVGTLTDSDKNYLAQNFLAFFQRDYKRVATAHIEAGWAPSDTRADEFEAAIRAVCEPIFDRPLHEISFGRVLLRLFQTSRRFNVEIQPQLVMLQKT
;
A
#
# COMPACT_ATOMS: atom_id res chain seq x y z
N ARG A 1 -15.07 -0.70 25.21
CA ARG A 1 -15.46 0.72 25.01
C ARG A 1 -16.11 0.91 23.64
N ALA A 2 -15.54 0.39 22.56
CA ALA A 2 -16.02 0.59 21.18
C ALA A 2 -17.51 0.19 20.97
N TYR A 3 -17.96 -0.88 21.58
CA TYR A 3 -19.34 -1.38 21.43
C TYR A 3 -20.32 -0.86 22.49
N GLY A 4 -19.87 -0.09 23.50
CA GLY A 4 -20.70 0.32 24.64
C GLY A 4 -21.22 -0.84 25.49
N ARG A 5 -20.80 -2.07 25.21
CA ARG A 5 -21.17 -3.32 25.93
C ARG A 5 -19.92 -4.22 26.08
N PRO A 6 -19.94 -5.17 27.03
CA PRO A 6 -18.84 -6.11 27.24
C PRO A 6 -18.55 -6.98 26.03
N ALA A 7 -17.28 -7.38 25.82
CA ALA A 7 -16.85 -8.18 24.68
C ALA A 7 -17.59 -9.54 24.58
N ASN A 8 -17.94 -10.15 25.70
CA ASN A 8 -18.69 -11.41 25.75
C ASN A 8 -20.17 -11.31 25.30
N GLN A 9 -20.66 -10.10 25.04
CA GLN A 9 -21.95 -9.85 24.40
C GLN A 9 -21.82 -9.59 22.87
N VAL A 10 -20.60 -9.60 22.35
CA VAL A 10 -20.31 -9.41 20.93
C VAL A 10 -19.62 -10.66 20.35
N PHE A 11 -18.80 -11.32 21.16
CA PHE A 11 -18.04 -12.50 20.77
C PHE A 11 -18.33 -13.64 21.76
N ALA A 12 -18.46 -14.87 21.25
CA ALA A 12 -18.56 -16.06 22.08
C ALA A 12 -17.24 -16.35 22.82
N GLU A 13 -16.12 -16.09 22.13
CA GLU A 13 -14.76 -16.20 22.67
C GLU A 13 -13.96 -14.98 22.22
N PHE A 14 -13.15 -14.43 23.10
CA PHE A 14 -12.24 -13.32 22.79
C PHE A 14 -10.92 -13.52 23.53
N ASP A 15 -9.82 -13.62 22.77
CA ASP A 15 -8.47 -13.70 23.36
C ASP A 15 -7.99 -12.28 23.72
N PRO A 16 -7.79 -11.97 25.02
CA PRO A 16 -7.32 -10.66 25.45
C PRO A 16 -5.85 -10.41 25.11
N VAL A 17 -5.08 -11.46 24.75
CA VAL A 17 -3.69 -11.32 24.36
C VAL A 17 -3.63 -11.03 22.86
N PRO A 18 -3.06 -9.89 22.42
CA PRO A 18 -2.97 -9.57 21.02
C PRO A 18 -2.00 -10.50 20.30
N VAL A 19 -2.39 -10.99 19.15
CA VAL A 19 -1.55 -11.83 18.25
C VAL A 19 -0.61 -10.97 17.40
N ALA A 20 -0.98 -9.71 17.17
CA ALA A 20 -0.15 -8.71 16.49
C ALA A 20 -0.39 -7.33 17.10
N SER A 21 0.65 -6.51 17.05
CA SER A 21 0.62 -5.16 17.62
C SER A 21 1.32 -4.21 16.67
N ALA A 22 0.57 -3.26 16.13
CA ALA A 22 1.06 -2.17 15.30
C ALA A 22 1.15 -0.86 16.11
N SER A 23 1.61 0.21 15.46
CA SER A 23 1.74 1.53 16.09
C SER A 23 0.42 2.03 16.70
N ILE A 24 -0.66 1.96 15.93
CA ILE A 24 -1.97 2.53 16.30
C ILE A 24 -3.03 1.49 16.65
N ALA A 25 -2.81 0.19 16.36
CA ALA A 25 -3.80 -0.87 16.52
C ALA A 25 -3.22 -2.16 17.10
N GLN A 26 -4.08 -3.02 17.58
CA GLN A 26 -3.79 -4.39 18.00
C GLN A 26 -4.75 -5.35 17.30
N VAL A 27 -4.31 -6.57 17.03
CA VAL A 27 -5.13 -7.63 16.46
C VAL A 27 -5.29 -8.74 17.50
N HIS A 28 -6.53 -9.15 17.73
CA HIS A 28 -6.92 -10.23 18.63
C HIS A 28 -7.65 -11.32 17.86
N PHE A 29 -7.55 -12.57 18.31
CA PHE A 29 -8.43 -13.61 17.80
C PHE A 29 -9.71 -13.69 18.64
N ALA A 30 -10.80 -13.98 17.96
CA ALA A 30 -12.10 -14.13 18.58
C ALA A 30 -12.94 -15.16 17.80
N ARG A 31 -14.10 -15.49 18.37
CA ARG A 31 -15.16 -16.26 17.71
C ARG A 31 -16.46 -15.48 17.81
N LEU A 32 -17.16 -15.32 16.71
CA LEU A 32 -18.48 -14.69 16.68
C LEU A 32 -19.50 -15.51 17.49
N LEU A 33 -20.56 -14.85 17.92
CA LEU A 33 -21.70 -15.52 18.57
C LEU A 33 -22.32 -16.55 17.59
N PRO A 34 -22.94 -17.63 18.10
CA PRO A 34 -23.59 -18.63 17.24
C PRO A 34 -24.66 -18.04 16.32
N GLU A 35 -25.40 -17.04 16.78
CA GLU A 35 -26.40 -16.29 15.99
C GLU A 35 -25.78 -15.50 14.84
N ASP A 36 -24.51 -15.10 14.98
CA ASP A 36 -23.70 -14.41 13.95
C ASP A 36 -22.85 -15.40 13.12
N GLY A 37 -23.16 -16.68 13.16
CA GLY A 37 -22.51 -17.75 12.39
C GLY A 37 -21.37 -18.46 13.09
N GLY A 38 -20.92 -18.04 14.27
CA GLY A 38 -19.91 -18.73 15.09
C GLY A 38 -18.51 -18.79 14.46
N HIS A 39 -18.21 -17.93 13.47
CA HIS A 39 -16.94 -17.92 12.72
C HIS A 39 -15.75 -17.52 13.58
N GLU A 40 -14.58 -18.09 13.30
CA GLU A 40 -13.32 -17.59 13.84
C GLU A 40 -12.93 -16.31 13.12
N VAL A 41 -12.61 -15.26 13.88
CA VAL A 41 -12.33 -13.93 13.36
C VAL A 41 -11.03 -13.35 13.91
N ALA A 42 -10.45 -12.43 13.16
CA ALA A 42 -9.44 -11.50 13.61
C ALA A 42 -10.10 -10.13 13.87
N VAL A 43 -9.86 -9.59 15.06
CA VAL A 43 -10.43 -8.33 15.52
C VAL A 43 -9.30 -7.32 15.64
N LYS A 44 -9.24 -6.38 14.68
CA LYS A 44 -8.31 -5.25 14.72
C LYS A 44 -8.95 -4.12 15.50
N VAL A 45 -8.26 -3.64 16.53
CA VAL A 45 -8.78 -2.62 17.46
C VAL A 45 -7.79 -1.48 17.55
N LEU A 46 -8.24 -0.25 17.37
CA LEU A 46 -7.41 0.93 17.63
C LEU A 46 -7.02 1.00 19.09
N ARG A 47 -5.79 1.41 19.36
CA ARG A 47 -5.36 1.69 20.73
C ARG A 47 -6.22 2.82 21.31
N PRO A 48 -6.50 2.78 22.62
CA PRO A 48 -7.29 3.84 23.25
C PRO A 48 -6.59 5.19 23.10
N ASP A 49 -7.41 6.23 23.03
CA ASP A 49 -7.00 7.64 23.04
C ASP A 49 -6.09 8.08 21.87
N MET A 50 -5.97 7.27 20.79
CA MET A 50 -5.11 7.60 19.64
C MET A 50 -5.49 8.91 18.97
N HIS A 51 -6.76 9.27 18.89
CA HIS A 51 -7.20 10.57 18.37
C HIS A 51 -6.59 11.73 19.15
N GLN A 52 -6.54 11.63 20.49
CA GLN A 52 -5.97 12.68 21.33
C GLN A 52 -4.44 12.73 21.20
N VAL A 53 -3.78 11.59 21.12
CA VAL A 53 -2.32 11.51 20.93
C VAL A 53 -1.95 12.18 19.60
N ILE A 54 -2.60 11.80 18.51
CA ILE A 54 -2.36 12.38 17.17
C ILE A 54 -2.70 13.87 17.15
N ALA A 55 -3.79 14.31 17.76
CA ALA A 55 -4.12 15.73 17.84
C ALA A 55 -3.03 16.55 18.56
N ASN A 56 -2.47 16.02 19.64
CA ASN A 56 -1.38 16.69 20.38
C ASN A 56 -0.09 16.74 19.55
N ASP A 57 0.27 15.65 18.86
CA ASP A 57 1.46 15.59 18.01
C ASP A 57 1.34 16.54 16.81
N LEU A 58 0.16 16.59 16.18
CA LEU A 58 -0.12 17.54 15.09
C LEU A 58 -0.05 18.99 15.54
N ALA A 59 -0.59 19.33 16.71
CA ALA A 59 -0.50 20.69 17.27
C ALA A 59 0.96 21.12 17.50
N LEU A 60 1.81 20.18 17.94
CA LEU A 60 3.25 20.40 18.08
C LEU A 60 3.90 20.65 16.70
N LEU A 61 3.61 19.80 15.72
CA LEU A 61 4.12 19.95 14.34
C LEU A 61 3.68 21.27 13.70
N GLU A 62 2.42 21.67 13.87
CA GLU A 62 1.91 22.97 13.40
C GLU A 62 2.66 24.17 14.05
N THR A 63 2.96 24.05 15.33
CA THR A 63 3.75 25.06 16.04
C THR A 63 5.15 25.20 15.47
N PHE A 64 5.83 24.08 15.23
CA PHE A 64 7.15 24.07 14.60
C PHE A 64 7.09 24.56 13.15
N ALA A 65 6.09 24.15 12.36
CA ALA A 65 5.90 24.63 11.00
C ALA A 65 5.73 26.17 10.96
N GLY A 66 4.92 26.71 11.87
CA GLY A 66 4.74 28.16 11.99
C GLY A 66 6.00 28.90 12.43
N LEU A 67 6.86 28.29 13.23
CA LEU A 67 8.17 28.85 13.61
C LEU A 67 9.13 28.84 12.42
N LEU A 68 9.20 27.74 11.67
CA LEU A 68 10.05 27.63 10.47
C LEU A 68 9.70 28.69 9.42
N GLU A 69 8.41 28.94 9.18
CA GLU A 69 7.97 29.99 8.25
C GLU A 69 8.41 31.41 8.68
N LYS A 70 8.57 31.65 9.99
CA LYS A 70 8.98 32.96 10.53
C LYS A 70 10.48 33.13 10.56
N VAL A 71 11.24 32.10 10.87
CA VAL A 71 12.67 32.18 11.18
C VAL A 71 13.54 31.83 9.96
N TRP A 72 13.06 31.00 9.04
CA TRP A 72 13.85 30.54 7.91
C TRP A 72 13.40 31.22 6.60
N SER A 73 14.36 31.81 5.87
CA SER A 73 14.09 32.52 4.61
C SER A 73 13.38 31.68 3.55
N ASP A 74 13.74 30.39 3.46
CA ASP A 74 13.11 29.42 2.55
C ASP A 74 11.85 28.76 3.13
N GLY A 75 11.54 29.01 4.41
CA GLY A 75 10.42 28.39 5.10
C GLY A 75 9.08 28.66 4.42
N LYS A 76 8.87 29.88 3.93
CA LYS A 76 7.65 30.23 3.19
C LYS A 76 7.51 29.48 1.86
N ARG A 77 8.63 29.19 1.18
CA ARG A 77 8.62 28.47 -0.09
C ARG A 77 8.30 26.98 0.09
N LEU A 78 8.72 26.38 1.21
CA LEU A 78 8.49 24.98 1.52
C LEU A 78 7.10 24.69 2.09
N LYS A 79 6.32 25.72 2.43
CA LYS A 79 4.95 25.65 2.91
C LYS A 79 4.74 24.57 4.00
N PRO A 80 5.53 24.56 5.09
CA PRO A 80 5.53 23.47 6.06
C PRO A 80 4.16 23.27 6.73
N ARG A 81 3.34 24.33 6.88
CA ARG A 81 1.97 24.20 7.40
C ARG A 81 1.05 23.42 6.45
N GLU A 82 1.16 23.64 5.12
CA GLU A 82 0.39 22.87 4.14
C GLU A 82 0.79 21.40 4.20
N VAL A 83 2.11 21.12 4.35
CA VAL A 83 2.62 19.73 4.52
C VAL A 83 2.05 19.11 5.79
N VAL A 84 2.03 19.81 6.93
CA VAL A 84 1.45 19.29 8.18
C VAL A 84 -0.06 19.06 8.03
N ALA A 85 -0.78 19.96 7.37
CA ALA A 85 -2.22 19.80 7.14
C ALA A 85 -2.55 18.60 6.26
N GLU A 86 -1.76 18.34 5.19
CA GLU A 86 -1.93 17.13 4.37
C GLU A 86 -1.58 15.86 5.17
N PHE A 87 -0.49 15.89 5.94
CA PHE A 87 -0.12 14.77 6.81
C PHE A 87 -1.20 14.46 7.86
N ALA A 88 -1.84 15.49 8.42
CA ALA A 88 -2.95 15.34 9.35
C ALA A 88 -4.12 14.54 8.73
N LYS A 89 -4.48 14.81 7.48
CA LYS A 89 -5.54 14.06 6.79
C LYS A 89 -5.20 12.58 6.72
N TYR A 90 -3.97 12.23 6.33
CA TYR A 90 -3.54 10.83 6.26
C TYR A 90 -3.61 10.14 7.62
N LEU A 91 -3.16 10.80 8.69
CA LEU A 91 -3.20 10.23 10.04
C LEU A 91 -4.63 10.02 10.54
N TYR A 92 -5.54 10.97 10.28
CA TYR A 92 -6.95 10.80 10.66
C TYR A 92 -7.65 9.73 9.83
N ASP A 93 -7.30 9.59 8.55
CA ASP A 93 -7.80 8.53 7.67
C ASP A 93 -7.38 7.14 8.17
N GLU A 94 -6.17 6.99 8.71
CA GLU A 94 -5.69 5.74 9.33
C GLU A 94 -6.41 5.38 10.64
N LEU A 95 -7.06 6.34 11.29
CA LEU A 95 -7.85 6.10 12.50
C LEU A 95 -9.28 5.63 12.22
N ASP A 96 -9.68 5.49 10.97
CA ASP A 96 -11.01 5.00 10.60
C ASP A 96 -10.93 3.58 10.03
N LEU A 97 -11.12 2.59 10.91
CA LEU A 97 -11.11 1.17 10.51
C LEU A 97 -12.29 0.77 9.60
N MET A 98 -13.34 1.59 9.49
CA MET A 98 -14.41 1.36 8.50
C MET A 98 -13.91 1.57 7.07
N ARG A 99 -12.97 2.51 6.86
CA ARG A 99 -12.33 2.70 5.56
C ARG A 99 -11.44 1.51 5.21
N GLU A 100 -10.66 1.02 6.17
CA GLU A 100 -9.85 -0.18 5.97
C GLU A 100 -10.72 -1.41 5.65
N ALA A 101 -11.84 -1.59 6.35
CA ALA A 101 -12.82 -2.62 6.06
C ALA A 101 -13.41 -2.50 4.63
N ALA A 102 -13.71 -1.28 4.18
CA ALA A 102 -14.18 -1.02 2.83
C ALA A 102 -13.13 -1.37 1.76
N ASN A 103 -11.86 -1.00 2.00
CA ASN A 103 -10.73 -1.34 1.14
C ASN A 103 -10.54 -2.87 1.04
N CYS A 104 -10.58 -3.57 2.18
CA CYS A 104 -10.55 -5.03 2.25
C CYS A 104 -11.64 -5.66 1.39
N SER A 105 -12.89 -5.23 1.58
CA SER A 105 -14.03 -5.73 0.81
C SER A 105 -13.92 -5.44 -0.69
N GLN A 106 -13.37 -4.27 -1.07
CA GLN A 106 -13.13 -3.95 -2.47
C GLN A 106 -12.09 -4.89 -3.08
N LEU A 107 -10.95 -5.08 -2.40
CA LEU A 107 -9.90 -5.98 -2.88
C LEU A 107 -10.40 -7.43 -2.96
N ARG A 108 -11.19 -7.89 -1.98
CA ARG A 108 -11.83 -9.23 -1.99
C ARG A 108 -12.71 -9.39 -3.23
N ARG A 109 -13.53 -8.39 -3.58
CA ARG A 109 -14.36 -8.43 -4.79
C ARG A 109 -13.52 -8.50 -6.06
N ASN A 110 -12.44 -7.72 -6.13
CA ASN A 110 -11.55 -7.69 -7.29
C ASN A 110 -10.88 -9.05 -7.56
N PHE A 111 -10.58 -9.80 -6.51
CA PHE A 111 -9.96 -11.14 -6.59
C PHE A 111 -10.95 -12.29 -6.39
N SER A 112 -12.26 -12.02 -6.43
CA SER A 112 -13.26 -13.09 -6.31
C SER A 112 -13.08 -14.14 -7.40
N GLY A 113 -12.97 -15.41 -7.00
CA GLY A 113 -12.71 -16.53 -7.90
C GLY A 113 -11.27 -16.66 -8.42
N SER A 114 -10.37 -15.76 -8.02
CA SER A 114 -8.94 -15.87 -8.34
C SER A 114 -8.24 -16.92 -7.46
N ARG A 115 -7.25 -17.60 -8.02
CA ARG A 115 -6.35 -18.50 -7.28
C ARG A 115 -5.05 -17.83 -6.86
N LEU A 116 -4.93 -16.52 -7.03
CA LEU A 116 -3.70 -15.78 -6.75
C LEU A 116 -3.67 -15.23 -5.33
N LEU A 117 -4.77 -14.57 -4.92
CA LEU A 117 -4.84 -13.80 -3.69
C LEU A 117 -6.11 -14.12 -2.91
N LEU A 118 -5.95 -14.46 -1.65
CA LEU A 118 -7.01 -14.56 -0.65
C LEU A 118 -7.08 -13.24 0.13
N VAL A 119 -8.29 -12.75 0.28
CA VAL A 119 -8.58 -11.54 1.06
C VAL A 119 -9.70 -11.89 2.04
N PRO A 120 -9.53 -11.60 3.35
CA PRO A 120 -10.50 -11.97 4.36
C PRO A 120 -11.89 -11.37 4.12
N GLU A 121 -12.91 -12.07 4.56
CA GLU A 121 -14.27 -11.55 4.64
C GLU A 121 -14.36 -10.53 5.79
N VAL A 122 -15.13 -9.46 5.57
CA VAL A 122 -15.40 -8.45 6.61
C VAL A 122 -16.77 -8.71 7.22
N TYR A 123 -16.84 -8.79 8.54
CA TYR A 123 -18.08 -8.94 9.31
C TYR A 123 -18.57 -7.56 9.75
N TRP A 124 -19.35 -6.92 8.88
CA TRP A 124 -19.73 -5.52 8.97
C TRP A 124 -20.53 -5.17 10.24
N ASP A 125 -21.41 -6.07 10.68
CA ASP A 125 -22.27 -5.85 11.85
C ASP A 125 -21.46 -5.67 13.14
N GLN A 126 -20.23 -6.20 13.17
CA GLN A 126 -19.30 -6.08 14.29
C GLN A 126 -18.22 -5.02 14.04
N CYS A 127 -18.22 -4.34 12.89
CA CYS A 127 -17.28 -3.25 12.61
C CYS A 127 -17.76 -1.91 13.16
N THR A 128 -16.81 -1.07 13.56
CA THR A 128 -17.02 0.33 13.98
C THR A 128 -15.84 1.15 13.50
N THR A 129 -15.85 2.46 13.64
CA THR A 129 -14.70 3.33 13.29
C THR A 129 -13.41 2.92 14.03
N THR A 130 -13.50 2.27 15.18
CA THR A 130 -12.35 1.88 16.02
C THR A 130 -12.11 0.37 16.09
N VAL A 131 -12.96 -0.43 15.46
CA VAL A 131 -12.85 -1.90 15.41
C VAL A 131 -13.20 -2.41 14.02
N MET A 132 -12.30 -3.24 13.45
CA MET A 132 -12.57 -4.01 12.23
C MET A 132 -12.58 -5.49 12.60
N VAL A 133 -13.63 -6.20 12.19
CA VAL A 133 -13.77 -7.65 12.37
C VAL A 133 -13.72 -8.31 11.00
N MET A 134 -12.78 -9.22 10.82
CA MET A 134 -12.57 -9.93 9.58
C MET A 134 -12.29 -11.41 9.80
N GLU A 135 -12.43 -12.20 8.75
CA GLU A 135 -12.11 -13.62 8.73
C GLU A 135 -10.69 -13.88 9.26
N ARG A 136 -10.56 -14.89 10.13
CA ARG A 136 -9.26 -15.34 10.59
C ARG A 136 -8.56 -16.14 9.51
N MET A 137 -7.60 -15.53 8.83
CA MET A 137 -6.78 -16.22 7.83
C MET A 137 -5.69 -17.06 8.49
N ARG A 138 -5.34 -18.18 7.84
CA ARG A 138 -4.30 -19.10 8.29
C ARG A 138 -3.25 -19.27 7.20
N GLY A 139 -1.98 -19.05 7.53
CA GLY A 139 -0.88 -19.16 6.58
C GLY A 139 0.47 -18.93 7.26
N LEU A 140 1.54 -19.04 6.49
CA LEU A 140 2.90 -18.70 6.91
C LEU A 140 3.27 -17.30 6.38
N PRO A 141 3.96 -16.47 7.16
CA PRO A 141 4.49 -15.21 6.66
C PRO A 141 5.38 -15.42 5.43
N ILE A 142 5.25 -14.57 4.42
CA ILE A 142 6.03 -14.68 3.18
C ILE A 142 7.54 -14.56 3.41
N SER A 143 7.95 -13.89 4.49
CA SER A 143 9.35 -13.77 4.90
C SER A 143 9.98 -15.09 5.39
N GLN A 144 9.16 -16.08 5.75
CA GLN A 144 9.63 -17.39 6.23
C GLN A 144 9.83 -18.38 5.07
N THR A 145 10.75 -18.04 4.15
CA THR A 145 10.98 -18.82 2.93
C THR A 145 11.36 -20.27 3.15
N GLU A 146 12.13 -20.58 4.22
CA GLU A 146 12.49 -21.93 4.60
C GLU A 146 11.27 -22.74 5.06
N ALA A 147 10.39 -22.14 5.86
CA ALA A 147 9.16 -22.79 6.32
C ALA A 147 8.17 -23.03 5.16
N LEU A 148 8.08 -22.07 4.23
CA LEU A 148 7.27 -22.20 3.00
C LEU A 148 7.79 -23.35 2.12
N ALA A 149 9.10 -23.42 1.90
CA ALA A 149 9.72 -24.52 1.14
C ALA A 149 9.50 -25.88 1.83
N ALA A 150 9.65 -25.94 3.17
CA ALA A 150 9.38 -27.15 3.96
C ALA A 150 7.90 -27.57 3.90
N ALA A 151 6.98 -26.61 3.77
CA ALA A 151 5.56 -26.87 3.55
C ALA A 151 5.21 -27.28 2.09
N GLY A 152 6.20 -27.34 1.19
CA GLY A 152 6.02 -27.74 -0.20
C GLY A 152 5.57 -26.63 -1.15
N VAL A 153 5.68 -25.35 -0.74
CA VAL A 153 5.33 -24.22 -1.60
C VAL A 153 6.40 -24.02 -2.67
N ASP A 154 5.99 -23.96 -3.94
CA ASP A 154 6.88 -23.59 -5.05
C ASP A 154 7.17 -22.08 -5.02
N LEU A 155 8.34 -21.70 -4.51
CA LEU A 155 8.76 -20.30 -4.37
C LEU A 155 8.89 -19.58 -5.72
N ALA A 156 9.19 -20.31 -6.81
CA ALA A 156 9.28 -19.72 -8.14
C ALA A 156 7.88 -19.40 -8.69
N ALA A 157 6.91 -20.29 -8.47
CA ALA A 157 5.51 -20.04 -8.80
C ALA A 157 4.95 -18.90 -7.94
N LEU A 158 5.27 -18.88 -6.64
CA LEU A 158 4.86 -17.83 -5.72
C LEU A 158 5.38 -16.46 -6.19
N SER A 159 6.65 -16.35 -6.58
CA SER A 159 7.22 -15.11 -7.11
C SER A 159 6.49 -14.62 -8.38
N ARG A 160 6.18 -15.52 -9.30
CA ARG A 160 5.39 -15.17 -10.50
C ARG A 160 3.98 -14.69 -10.14
N ALA A 161 3.33 -15.37 -9.21
CA ALA A 161 2.00 -14.98 -8.73
C ALA A 161 2.02 -13.57 -8.07
N GLY A 162 3.06 -13.23 -7.32
CA GLY A 162 3.22 -11.90 -6.73
C GLY A 162 3.28 -10.80 -7.79
N VAL A 163 4.05 -11.02 -8.86
CA VAL A 163 4.11 -10.09 -10.00
C VAL A 163 2.74 -9.98 -10.68
N GLU A 164 2.04 -11.10 -10.90
CA GLU A 164 0.71 -11.12 -11.51
C GLU A 164 -0.33 -10.39 -10.64
N ILE A 165 -0.30 -10.58 -9.32
CA ILE A 165 -1.15 -9.85 -8.37
C ILE A 165 -0.92 -8.35 -8.49
N PHE A 166 0.34 -7.90 -8.51
CA PHE A 166 0.67 -6.49 -8.65
C PHE A 166 0.11 -5.90 -9.95
N PHE A 167 0.42 -6.51 -11.10
CA PHE A 167 -0.06 -6.00 -12.39
C PHE A 167 -1.58 -6.05 -12.52
N THR A 168 -2.22 -7.04 -11.93
CA THR A 168 -3.67 -7.17 -11.89
C THR A 168 -4.30 -6.00 -11.12
N GLN A 169 -3.81 -5.70 -9.94
CA GLN A 169 -4.30 -4.59 -9.12
C GLN A 169 -4.10 -3.23 -9.83
N VAL A 170 -2.92 -3.02 -10.42
CA VAL A 170 -2.57 -1.74 -11.03
C VAL A 170 -3.31 -1.53 -12.35
N PHE A 171 -3.24 -2.48 -13.28
CA PHE A 171 -3.69 -2.26 -14.66
C PHE A 171 -5.11 -2.72 -14.92
N ARG A 172 -5.55 -3.83 -14.33
CA ARG A 172 -6.93 -4.29 -14.47
C ARG A 172 -7.87 -3.48 -13.57
N ASP A 173 -7.56 -3.41 -12.27
CA ASP A 173 -8.47 -2.90 -11.27
C ASP A 173 -8.33 -1.40 -11.04
N GLY A 174 -7.12 -0.85 -11.23
CA GLY A 174 -6.80 0.53 -10.85
C GLY A 174 -6.97 0.78 -9.34
N PHE A 175 -6.95 -0.29 -8.56
CA PHE A 175 -7.07 -0.30 -7.11
C PHE A 175 -6.05 -1.28 -6.56
N PHE A 176 -5.07 -0.78 -5.82
CA PHE A 176 -3.93 -1.58 -5.38
C PHE A 176 -3.60 -1.34 -3.91
N HIS A 177 -3.15 -2.41 -3.27
CA HIS A 177 -2.59 -2.37 -1.94
C HIS A 177 -1.24 -1.64 -1.99
N ALA A 178 -1.14 -0.51 -1.32
CA ALA A 178 0.03 0.36 -1.40
C ALA A 178 1.04 0.17 -0.25
N ASP A 179 0.88 -0.89 0.56
CA ASP A 179 1.80 -1.27 1.63
C ASP A 179 2.01 -2.79 1.70
N MET A 180 2.49 -3.38 0.60
CA MET A 180 2.80 -4.80 0.46
C MET A 180 4.06 -5.21 1.25
N HIS A 181 4.17 -4.72 2.50
CA HIS A 181 5.26 -5.11 3.38
C HIS A 181 5.16 -6.61 3.71
N PRO A 182 6.28 -7.37 3.74
CA PRO A 182 6.26 -8.80 4.03
C PRO A 182 5.54 -9.20 5.34
N GLY A 183 5.41 -8.29 6.28
CA GLY A 183 4.65 -8.49 7.52
C GLY A 183 3.13 -8.55 7.33
N ASN A 184 2.62 -7.99 6.22
CA ASN A 184 1.20 -7.94 5.88
C ASN A 184 0.79 -9.04 4.89
N ILE A 185 1.75 -9.89 4.47
CA ILE A 185 1.56 -10.91 3.44
C ILE A 185 1.87 -12.28 3.99
N PHE A 186 0.90 -13.16 3.86
CA PHE A 186 1.02 -14.57 4.22
C PHE A 186 0.80 -15.44 2.99
N VAL A 187 1.16 -16.72 3.11
CA VAL A 187 0.94 -17.74 2.08
C VAL A 187 0.15 -18.88 2.71
N ALA A 188 -0.94 -19.25 2.07
CA ALA A 188 -1.76 -20.38 2.50
C ALA A 188 -1.00 -21.70 2.30
N VAL A 189 -1.06 -22.57 3.31
CA VAL A 189 -0.44 -23.89 3.31
C VAL A 189 -1.47 -25.01 3.50
N ASP A 190 -2.75 -24.66 3.61
CA ASP A 190 -3.83 -25.65 3.63
C ASP A 190 -4.05 -26.27 2.24
N PRO A 191 -4.59 -27.52 2.15
CA PRO A 191 -4.74 -28.21 0.87
C PRO A 191 -5.65 -27.51 -0.15
N ALA A 192 -6.62 -26.71 0.31
CA ALA A 192 -7.59 -26.04 -0.57
C ALA A 192 -7.00 -24.81 -1.27
N HIS A 193 -6.06 -24.13 -0.60
CA HIS A 193 -5.53 -22.82 -1.02
C HIS A 193 -4.00 -22.80 -1.11
N HIS A 194 -3.38 -23.98 -1.16
CA HIS A 194 -1.93 -24.12 -1.09
C HIS A 194 -1.17 -23.23 -2.08
N GLY A 195 -0.26 -22.40 -1.58
CA GLY A 195 0.57 -21.50 -2.36
C GLY A 195 -0.12 -20.19 -2.77
N GLN A 196 -1.37 -19.92 -2.34
CA GLN A 196 -2.02 -18.64 -2.59
C GLN A 196 -1.53 -17.57 -1.61
N TYR A 197 -1.41 -16.35 -2.09
CA TYR A 197 -1.15 -15.18 -1.25
C TYR A 197 -2.34 -14.87 -0.35
N ILE A 198 -2.07 -14.33 0.84
CA ILE A 198 -3.06 -13.79 1.77
C ILE A 198 -2.63 -12.37 2.12
N ALA A 199 -3.50 -11.38 1.88
CA ALA A 199 -3.30 -10.01 2.33
C ALA A 199 -4.06 -9.76 3.64
N LEU A 200 -3.46 -9.03 4.60
CA LEU A 200 -4.01 -8.87 5.95
C LEU A 200 -4.19 -7.43 6.43
N ASP A 201 -3.53 -6.46 5.83
CA ASP A 201 -3.65 -5.03 6.16
C ASP A 201 -4.13 -4.26 4.94
N PHE A 202 -5.11 -3.36 5.09
CA PHE A 202 -5.75 -2.63 3.99
C PHE A 202 -5.84 -1.12 4.29
N GLY A 203 -5.07 -0.65 5.27
CA GLY A 203 -5.07 0.75 5.69
C GLY A 203 -4.61 1.69 4.59
N ILE A 204 -3.63 1.26 3.79
CA ILE A 204 -3.09 2.08 2.69
C ILE A 204 -3.38 1.41 1.35
N VAL A 205 -4.23 2.04 0.56
CA VAL A 205 -4.54 1.64 -0.83
C VAL A 205 -4.35 2.81 -1.77
N GLY A 206 -3.99 2.51 -3.01
CA GLY A 206 -3.91 3.49 -4.08
C GLY A 206 -5.02 3.26 -5.12
N THR A 207 -5.43 4.34 -5.78
CA THR A 207 -6.37 4.27 -6.89
C THR A 207 -5.79 4.97 -8.11
N LEU A 208 -6.03 4.41 -9.28
CA LEU A 208 -5.62 4.97 -10.57
C LEU A 208 -6.84 5.20 -11.43
N THR A 209 -6.89 6.36 -12.09
CA THR A 209 -7.87 6.61 -13.14
C THR A 209 -7.55 5.80 -14.39
N ASP A 210 -8.49 5.65 -15.31
CA ASP A 210 -8.24 4.99 -16.60
C ASP A 210 -7.13 5.70 -17.40
N SER A 211 -7.03 7.02 -17.28
CA SER A 211 -5.95 7.80 -17.87
C SER A 211 -4.59 7.42 -17.28
N ASP A 212 -4.49 7.31 -15.95
CA ASP A 212 -3.24 6.92 -15.28
C ASP A 212 -2.83 5.49 -15.65
N LYS A 213 -3.79 4.56 -15.70
CA LYS A 213 -3.53 3.17 -16.12
C LYS A 213 -2.98 3.10 -17.54
N ASN A 214 -3.62 3.82 -18.47
CA ASN A 214 -3.19 3.87 -19.86
C ASN A 214 -1.80 4.48 -20.01
N TYR A 215 -1.55 5.58 -19.30
CA TYR A 215 -0.24 6.21 -19.27
C TYR A 215 0.84 5.26 -18.74
N LEU A 216 0.59 4.63 -17.58
CA LEU A 216 1.52 3.66 -17.00
C LEU A 216 1.78 2.48 -17.94
N ALA A 217 0.73 1.90 -18.55
CA ALA A 217 0.88 0.78 -19.46
C ALA A 217 1.74 1.14 -20.67
N GLN A 218 1.50 2.31 -21.27
CA GLN A 218 2.32 2.80 -22.40
C GLN A 218 3.77 3.02 -21.99
N ASN A 219 4.01 3.62 -20.82
CA ASN A 219 5.36 3.85 -20.32
C ASN A 219 6.10 2.54 -20.04
N PHE A 220 5.47 1.59 -19.37
CA PHE A 220 6.07 0.28 -19.11
C PHE A 220 6.41 -0.45 -20.41
N LEU A 221 5.47 -0.49 -21.35
CA LEU A 221 5.69 -1.13 -22.64
C LEU A 221 6.88 -0.48 -23.40
N ALA A 222 6.87 0.84 -23.53
CA ALA A 222 7.91 1.60 -24.19
C ALA A 222 9.27 1.43 -23.48
N PHE A 223 9.29 1.44 -22.15
CA PHE A 223 10.49 1.21 -21.35
C PHE A 223 11.12 -0.16 -21.63
N PHE A 224 10.33 -1.24 -21.58
CA PHE A 224 10.83 -2.59 -21.85
C PHE A 224 11.24 -2.81 -23.30
N GLN A 225 10.64 -2.05 -24.23
CA GLN A 225 11.05 -2.03 -25.66
C GLN A 225 12.25 -1.12 -25.92
N ARG A 226 12.77 -0.43 -24.89
CA ARG A 226 13.85 0.57 -25.00
C ARG A 226 13.48 1.73 -25.92
N ASP A 227 12.18 2.00 -26.11
CA ASP A 227 11.67 3.15 -26.86
C ASP A 227 11.61 4.40 -25.94
N TYR A 228 12.79 4.93 -25.65
CA TYR A 228 12.93 6.09 -24.76
C TYR A 228 12.28 7.35 -25.32
N LYS A 229 12.16 7.44 -26.65
CA LYS A 229 11.43 8.53 -27.30
C LYS A 229 9.95 8.49 -26.94
N ARG A 230 9.33 7.30 -27.00
CA ARG A 230 7.92 7.13 -26.58
C ARG A 230 7.75 7.39 -25.10
N VAL A 231 8.69 6.96 -24.25
CA VAL A 231 8.67 7.28 -22.81
C VAL A 231 8.67 8.79 -22.60
N ALA A 232 9.59 9.54 -23.24
CA ALA A 232 9.68 11.00 -23.11
C ALA A 232 8.40 11.69 -23.60
N THR A 233 7.88 11.31 -24.76
CA THR A 233 6.65 11.92 -25.33
C THR A 233 5.42 11.61 -24.47
N ALA A 234 5.30 10.41 -23.93
CA ALA A 234 4.19 10.05 -23.05
C ALA A 234 4.14 10.91 -21.77
N HIS A 235 5.29 11.27 -21.19
CA HIS A 235 5.35 12.17 -20.05
C HIS A 235 4.87 13.59 -20.38
N ILE A 236 5.20 14.08 -21.58
CA ILE A 236 4.76 15.41 -22.05
C ILE A 236 3.26 15.38 -22.37
N GLU A 237 2.79 14.36 -23.09
CA GLU A 237 1.37 14.18 -23.47
C GLU A 237 0.46 14.05 -22.23
N ALA A 238 0.93 13.38 -21.18
CA ALA A 238 0.19 13.24 -19.92
C ALA A 238 0.23 14.51 -19.02
N GLY A 239 0.99 15.54 -19.44
CA GLY A 239 1.15 16.77 -18.66
C GLY A 239 2.07 16.62 -17.43
N TRP A 240 2.84 15.54 -17.35
CA TRP A 240 3.78 15.30 -16.25
C TRP A 240 5.11 16.01 -16.46
N ALA A 241 5.50 16.25 -17.72
CA ALA A 241 6.54 17.17 -18.09
C ALA A 241 5.92 18.40 -18.77
N PRO A 242 6.50 19.60 -18.59
CA PRO A 242 6.01 20.82 -19.25
C PRO A 242 5.91 20.64 -20.77
N SER A 243 4.90 21.23 -21.40
CA SER A 243 4.65 21.09 -22.85
C SER A 243 5.76 21.68 -23.75
N ASP A 244 6.58 22.55 -23.19
CA ASP A 244 7.75 23.15 -23.85
C ASP A 244 9.05 22.33 -23.65
N THR A 245 8.96 21.20 -22.94
CA THR A 245 10.10 20.29 -22.74
C THR A 245 10.59 19.75 -24.08
N ARG A 246 11.88 19.90 -24.34
CA ARG A 246 12.52 19.30 -25.52
C ARG A 246 12.58 17.79 -25.41
N ALA A 247 11.74 17.12 -26.21
CA ALA A 247 11.59 15.66 -26.18
C ALA A 247 12.90 14.92 -26.48
N ASP A 248 13.76 15.45 -27.35
CA ASP A 248 15.05 14.88 -27.69
C ASP A 248 16.07 14.91 -26.54
N GLU A 249 16.09 16.00 -25.76
CA GLU A 249 16.96 16.12 -24.60
C GLU A 249 16.44 15.24 -23.45
N PHE A 250 15.13 15.16 -23.29
CA PHE A 250 14.51 14.33 -22.26
C PHE A 250 14.69 12.84 -22.56
N GLU A 251 14.51 12.42 -23.83
CA GLU A 251 14.82 11.06 -24.29
C GLU A 251 16.27 10.67 -23.99
N ALA A 252 17.24 11.55 -24.34
CA ALA A 252 18.65 11.29 -24.10
C ALA A 252 18.96 11.12 -22.60
N ALA A 253 18.31 11.93 -21.73
CA ALA A 253 18.49 11.84 -20.29
C ALA A 253 17.88 10.54 -19.72
N ILE A 254 16.70 10.13 -20.17
CA ILE A 254 16.07 8.85 -19.78
C ILE A 254 16.96 7.68 -20.23
N ARG A 255 17.42 7.68 -21.45
CA ARG A 255 18.33 6.66 -22.01
C ARG A 255 19.59 6.52 -21.16
N ALA A 256 20.22 7.62 -20.79
CA ALA A 256 21.44 7.61 -19.97
C ALA A 256 21.25 6.98 -18.59
N VAL A 257 20.03 7.04 -18.02
CA VAL A 257 19.71 6.42 -16.74
C VAL A 257 19.32 4.95 -16.91
N CYS A 258 18.51 4.64 -17.93
CA CYS A 258 17.86 3.34 -18.07
C CYS A 258 18.69 2.30 -18.82
N GLU A 259 19.43 2.68 -19.84
CA GLU A 259 20.21 1.72 -20.64
C GLU A 259 21.20 0.88 -19.82
N PRO A 260 21.94 1.45 -18.84
CA PRO A 260 22.85 0.65 -18.01
C PRO A 260 22.17 -0.39 -17.12
N ILE A 261 20.83 -0.36 -16.99
CA ILE A 261 20.07 -1.28 -16.14
C ILE A 261 19.79 -2.58 -16.90
N PHE A 262 19.47 -2.48 -18.19
CA PHE A 262 19.05 -3.63 -19.01
C PHE A 262 20.17 -4.65 -19.26
N ASP A 263 21.43 -4.26 -19.16
CA ASP A 263 22.58 -5.12 -19.44
C ASP A 263 23.18 -5.75 -18.17
N ARG A 264 22.47 -5.64 -17.02
CA ARG A 264 22.95 -6.17 -15.73
C ARG A 264 21.95 -7.12 -15.11
N PRO A 265 22.43 -8.19 -14.44
CA PRO A 265 21.58 -9.01 -13.57
C PRO A 265 20.94 -8.16 -12.45
N LEU A 266 19.69 -8.45 -12.10
CA LEU A 266 18.95 -7.66 -11.11
C LEU A 266 19.67 -7.51 -9.75
N HIS A 267 20.40 -8.53 -9.31
CA HIS A 267 21.14 -8.52 -8.05
C HIS A 267 22.34 -7.55 -8.04
N GLU A 268 22.83 -7.13 -9.21
CA GLU A 268 23.91 -6.14 -9.36
C GLU A 268 23.40 -4.70 -9.47
N ILE A 269 22.08 -4.53 -9.61
CA ILE A 269 21.46 -3.22 -9.79
C ILE A 269 21.23 -2.58 -8.43
N SER A 270 21.94 -1.49 -8.15
CA SER A 270 21.64 -0.65 -7.00
C SER A 270 20.40 0.19 -7.26
N PHE A 271 19.23 -0.31 -6.84
CA PHE A 271 17.95 0.35 -7.05
C PHE A 271 17.94 1.79 -6.50
N GLY A 272 18.55 2.03 -5.34
CA GLY A 272 18.67 3.37 -4.76
C GLY A 272 19.44 4.35 -5.65
N ARG A 273 20.51 3.90 -6.33
CA ARG A 273 21.25 4.74 -7.28
C ARG A 273 20.44 5.06 -8.54
N VAL A 274 19.70 4.08 -9.04
CA VAL A 274 18.80 4.28 -10.19
C VAL A 274 17.73 5.30 -9.84
N LEU A 275 17.08 5.13 -8.70
CA LEU A 275 16.04 6.04 -8.21
C LEU A 275 16.57 7.47 -8.04
N LEU A 276 17.75 7.62 -7.45
CA LEU A 276 18.38 8.94 -7.29
C LEU A 276 18.62 9.63 -8.63
N ARG A 277 19.12 8.89 -9.65
CA ARG A 277 19.34 9.42 -11.00
C ARG A 277 18.01 9.79 -11.67
N LEU A 278 16.97 8.98 -11.51
CA LEU A 278 15.64 9.29 -12.02
C LEU A 278 15.09 10.58 -11.39
N PHE A 279 15.23 10.75 -10.07
CA PHE A 279 14.84 11.99 -9.39
C PHE A 279 15.63 13.21 -9.87
N GLN A 280 16.94 13.07 -10.12
CA GLN A 280 17.76 14.14 -10.68
C GLN A 280 17.29 14.52 -12.08
N THR A 281 16.96 13.52 -12.91
CA THR A 281 16.42 13.73 -14.27
C THR A 281 15.04 14.40 -14.18
N SER A 282 14.15 13.92 -13.35
CA SER A 282 12.82 14.52 -13.13
C SER A 282 12.93 15.99 -12.73
N ARG A 283 13.84 16.33 -11.81
CA ARG A 283 14.10 17.72 -11.41
C ARG A 283 14.60 18.59 -12.57
N ARG A 284 15.50 18.07 -13.41
CA ARG A 284 16.08 18.81 -14.55
C ARG A 284 15.01 19.19 -15.56
N PHE A 285 14.00 18.34 -15.76
CA PHE A 285 12.93 18.54 -16.74
C PHE A 285 11.62 18.99 -16.10
N ASN A 286 11.62 19.40 -14.83
CA ASN A 286 10.45 19.82 -14.06
C ASN A 286 9.28 18.82 -14.13
N VAL A 287 9.60 17.51 -14.12
CA VAL A 287 8.58 16.46 -14.14
C VAL A 287 7.84 16.47 -12.82
N GLU A 288 6.52 16.59 -12.87
CA GLU A 288 5.64 16.46 -11.71
C GLU A 288 5.44 14.98 -11.37
N ILE A 289 5.72 14.63 -10.12
CA ILE A 289 5.51 13.26 -9.63
C ILE A 289 4.13 13.22 -9.00
N GLN A 290 3.23 12.41 -9.57
CA GLN A 290 1.89 12.22 -9.03
C GLN A 290 1.95 11.47 -7.69
N PRO A 291 1.22 11.93 -6.64
CA PRO A 291 1.24 11.31 -5.31
C PRO A 291 0.88 9.82 -5.33
N GLN A 292 -0.06 9.42 -6.18
CA GLN A 292 -0.48 8.03 -6.35
C GLN A 292 0.65 7.11 -6.83
N LEU A 293 1.56 7.63 -7.68
CA LEU A 293 2.72 6.86 -8.15
C LEU A 293 3.83 6.75 -7.12
N VAL A 294 3.92 7.72 -6.20
CA VAL A 294 4.82 7.60 -5.04
C VAL A 294 4.39 6.42 -4.16
N MET A 295 3.09 6.19 -4.05
CA MET A 295 2.55 5.04 -3.31
C MET A 295 2.88 3.70 -3.99
N LEU A 296 2.89 3.63 -5.34
CA LEU A 296 3.34 2.44 -6.08
C LEU A 296 4.81 2.06 -5.82
N GLN A 297 5.65 2.99 -5.40
CA GLN A 297 7.06 2.71 -5.10
C GLN A 297 7.26 1.95 -3.77
N LYS A 298 6.25 1.91 -2.91
CA LYS A 298 6.27 1.15 -1.65
C LYS A 298 5.85 -0.31 -1.83
N THR A 299 5.18 -0.61 -2.95
CA THR A 299 4.68 -1.94 -3.29
C THR A 299 5.75 -2.78 -3.97
#